data_0c21244728ae24ae15321a31d2007f0a
#
_entry.id   0c21244728ae24ae15321a31d2007f0a
#
_cell.length_a   1.000
_cell.length_b   1.000
_cell.length_c   1.000
_cell.angle_alpha   90.00
_cell.angle_beta   90.00
_cell.angle_gamma   90.00
#
_symmetry.space_group_name_H-M   'P 1'
#
loop_
_entity.id
_entity.type
_entity.pdbx_description
1 polymer ?
#
loop_
_entity_poly.entity_id
_entity_poly.type
_entity_poly.pdbx_seq_one_letter_code
_entity_poly.pdbx_strand_id
1 'polypeptide(L)'
;QMKDMKRVFSYHGAEHKTIRCYEAKLPLTVENARQMTRLHPRCGTSFLFVVVILSILISAIFSAIWPVDNMLGRLGLTLLRLPLIVAIAYEFNRLVGRHDNKLTRFLSKPGMWLQYFTTQEPDDSMLEVGIRALELVLPEHEGEDKW
;
A
#
# COMPACT_ATOMS: atom_id res chain seq x y z
N GLN A 1 11.51 -11.92 18.47
CA GLN A 1 10.33 -11.55 17.64
C GLN A 1 10.37 -10.06 17.22
N MET A 2 10.61 -9.13 18.13
CA MET A 2 10.65 -7.69 17.77
C MET A 2 11.82 -7.30 16.84
N LYS A 3 12.97 -7.97 16.94
CA LYS A 3 14.13 -7.74 16.04
C LYS A 3 13.83 -8.17 14.61
N ASP A 4 13.17 -9.31 14.42
CA ASP A 4 12.82 -9.83 13.10
C ASP A 4 11.76 -8.94 12.43
N MET A 5 10.74 -8.51 13.18
CA MET A 5 9.74 -7.56 12.67
C MET A 5 10.36 -6.22 12.26
N LYS A 6 11.30 -5.70 13.06
CA LYS A 6 12.03 -4.48 12.71
C LYS A 6 12.79 -4.65 11.40
N ARG A 7 13.44 -5.80 11.19
CA ARG A 7 14.15 -6.12 9.96
C ARG A 7 13.21 -6.15 8.75
N VAL A 8 12.05 -6.81 8.87
CA VAL A 8 11.02 -6.82 7.82
C VAL A 8 10.55 -5.40 7.48
N PHE A 9 10.29 -4.57 8.49
CA PHE A 9 9.89 -3.18 8.27
C PHE A 9 11.01 -2.33 7.67
N SER A 10 12.27 -2.65 7.91
CA SER A 10 13.41 -1.97 7.26
C SER A 10 13.51 -2.35 5.79
N TYR A 11 13.31 -3.61 5.41
CA TYR A 11 13.21 -4.00 4.00
C TYR A 11 12.03 -3.35 3.29
N HIS A 12 10.87 -3.25 3.94
CA HIS A 12 9.72 -2.51 3.42
C HIS A 12 10.04 -1.02 3.21
N GLY A 13 10.81 -0.42 4.12
CA GLY A 13 11.33 0.94 3.96
C GLY A 13 12.31 1.06 2.79
N ALA A 14 13.17 0.06 2.56
CA ALA A 14 14.09 0.01 1.44
C ALA A 14 13.35 -0.07 0.10
N GLU A 15 12.31 -0.91 0.00
CA GLU A 15 11.43 -1.00 -1.16
C GLU A 15 10.83 0.37 -1.51
N HIS A 16 10.23 1.06 -0.56
CA HIS A 16 9.65 2.38 -0.78
C HIS A 16 10.66 3.41 -1.26
N LYS A 17 11.85 3.47 -0.63
CA LYS A 17 12.91 4.39 -1.03
C LYS A 17 13.42 4.11 -2.44
N THR A 18 13.55 2.84 -2.79
CA THR A 18 14.02 2.41 -4.12
C THR A 18 12.99 2.75 -5.21
N ILE A 19 11.71 2.45 -4.98
CA ILE A 19 10.63 2.80 -5.90
C ILE A 19 10.55 4.32 -6.09
N ARG A 20 10.66 5.11 -5.02
CA ARG A 20 10.68 6.57 -5.14
C ARG A 20 11.86 7.11 -5.91
N CYS A 21 13.04 6.49 -5.76
CA CYS A 21 14.23 6.83 -6.57
C CYS A 21 13.95 6.62 -8.06
N TYR A 22 13.33 5.49 -8.40
CA TYR A 22 12.92 5.15 -9.77
C TYR A 22 11.88 6.15 -10.31
N GLU A 23 10.82 6.41 -9.55
CA GLU A 23 9.76 7.37 -9.93
C GLU A 23 10.28 8.80 -10.11
N ALA A 24 11.31 9.19 -9.35
CA ALA A 24 12.01 10.46 -9.49
C ALA A 24 12.97 10.50 -10.71
N LYS A 25 13.05 9.38 -11.47
CA LYS A 25 13.97 9.22 -12.62
C LYS A 25 15.45 9.46 -12.26
N LEU A 26 15.83 9.13 -11.04
CA LEU A 26 17.20 9.19 -10.58
C LEU A 26 17.89 7.85 -10.83
N PRO A 27 19.23 7.83 -11.06
CA PRO A 27 19.98 6.59 -11.10
C PRO A 27 19.74 5.75 -9.85
N LEU A 28 19.47 4.44 -10.02
CA LEU A 28 19.23 3.50 -8.92
C LEU A 28 20.55 3.18 -8.21
N THR A 29 20.97 4.08 -7.34
CA THR A 29 22.15 3.92 -6.48
C THR A 29 21.75 4.03 -5.01
N VAL A 30 22.57 3.44 -4.13
CA VAL A 30 22.32 3.49 -2.68
C VAL A 30 22.27 4.93 -2.18
N GLU A 31 23.14 5.80 -2.70
CA GLU A 31 23.20 7.22 -2.34
C GLU A 31 21.91 7.95 -2.66
N ASN A 32 21.36 7.74 -3.86
CA ASN A 32 20.10 8.36 -4.28
C ASN A 32 18.90 7.78 -3.51
N ALA A 33 18.82 6.45 -3.39
CA ALA A 33 17.76 5.80 -2.66
C ALA A 33 17.74 6.20 -1.17
N ARG A 34 18.92 6.37 -0.54
CA ARG A 34 19.04 6.80 0.86
C ARG A 34 18.35 8.15 1.11
N GLN A 35 18.38 9.07 0.14
CA GLN A 35 17.78 10.40 0.26
C GLN A 35 16.25 10.39 0.12
N MET A 36 15.67 9.30 -0.40
CA MET A 36 14.23 9.20 -0.58
C MET A 36 13.49 8.95 0.73
N THR A 37 12.22 9.35 0.78
CA THR A 37 11.35 9.03 1.92
C THR A 37 10.89 7.57 1.86
N ARG A 38 10.76 6.95 3.02
CA ARG A 38 10.19 5.60 3.20
C ARG A 38 8.66 5.56 3.16
N LEU A 39 7.99 6.71 2.97
CA LEU A 39 6.53 6.75 2.86
C LEU A 39 6.13 6.76 1.38
N HIS A 40 5.22 5.86 1.00
CA HIS A 40 4.77 5.74 -0.39
C HIS A 40 3.24 5.65 -0.47
N PRO A 41 2.56 6.48 -1.30
CA PRO A 41 1.09 6.53 -1.34
C PRO A 41 0.46 5.26 -1.94
N ARG A 42 1.17 4.53 -2.79
CA ARG A 42 0.72 3.31 -3.47
C ARG A 42 1.16 2.03 -2.77
N CYS A 43 1.26 2.04 -1.45
CA CYS A 43 1.68 0.89 -0.67
C CYS A 43 0.52 -0.08 -0.37
N GLY A 44 0.79 -1.38 -0.40
CA GLY A 44 -0.18 -2.41 -0.06
C GLY A 44 -0.73 -2.31 1.38
N THR A 45 0.05 -1.79 2.34
CA THR A 45 -0.44 -1.57 3.70
C THR A 45 -1.47 -0.43 3.76
N SER A 46 -1.32 0.61 2.94
CA SER A 46 -2.33 1.67 2.79
C SER A 46 -3.61 1.12 2.17
N PHE A 47 -3.49 0.23 1.16
CA PHE A 47 -4.63 -0.48 0.58
C PHE A 47 -5.38 -1.33 1.61
N LEU A 48 -4.67 -2.10 2.44
CA LEU A 48 -5.29 -2.89 3.50
C LEU A 48 -6.08 -2.02 4.48
N PHE A 49 -5.55 -0.86 4.84
CA PHE A 49 -6.25 0.09 5.71
C PHE A 49 -7.57 0.58 5.09
N VAL A 50 -7.56 0.91 3.80
CA VAL A 50 -8.78 1.29 3.05
C VAL A 50 -9.79 0.14 3.03
N VAL A 51 -9.34 -1.10 2.78
CA VAL A 51 -10.21 -2.30 2.82
C VAL A 51 -10.88 -2.46 4.18
N VAL A 52 -10.16 -2.28 5.27
CA VAL A 52 -10.71 -2.38 6.62
C VAL A 52 -11.80 -1.31 6.86
N ILE A 53 -11.52 -0.05 6.52
CA ILE A 53 -12.49 1.04 6.69
C ILE A 53 -13.74 0.78 5.84
N LEU A 54 -13.58 0.44 4.57
CA LEU A 54 -14.70 0.14 3.67
C LEU A 54 -15.49 -1.09 4.17
N SER A 55 -14.82 -2.10 4.69
CA SER A 55 -15.48 -3.28 5.28
C SER A 55 -16.39 -2.90 6.43
N ILE A 56 -15.94 -2.02 7.32
CA ILE A 56 -16.74 -1.54 8.46
C ILE A 56 -17.94 -0.75 7.95
N LEU A 57 -17.74 0.22 7.06
CA LEU A 57 -18.80 1.10 6.56
C LEU A 57 -19.85 0.32 5.76
N ILE A 58 -19.43 -0.50 4.81
CA ILE A 58 -20.31 -1.30 3.97
C ILE A 58 -21.07 -2.32 4.83
N SER A 59 -20.40 -2.95 5.79
CA SER A 59 -21.06 -3.90 6.69
C SER A 59 -22.10 -3.22 7.58
N ALA A 60 -21.84 -2.02 8.09
CA ALA A 60 -22.80 -1.25 8.86
C ALA A 60 -24.05 -0.89 8.03
N ILE A 61 -23.85 -0.41 6.80
CA ILE A 61 -24.96 -0.07 5.88
C ILE A 61 -25.80 -1.32 5.57
N PHE A 62 -25.16 -2.42 5.19
CA PHE A 62 -25.89 -3.66 4.87
C PHE A 62 -26.63 -4.23 6.08
N SER A 63 -26.06 -4.16 7.28
CA SER A 63 -26.72 -4.62 8.50
C SER A 63 -27.93 -3.78 8.87
N ALA A 64 -27.91 -2.49 8.53
CA ALA A 64 -29.07 -1.60 8.74
C ALA A 64 -30.21 -1.86 7.73
N ILE A 65 -29.88 -2.22 6.48
CA ILE A 65 -30.86 -2.44 5.41
C ILE A 65 -31.42 -3.88 5.44
N TRP A 66 -30.55 -4.87 5.67
CA TRP A 66 -30.87 -6.29 5.73
C TRP A 66 -30.36 -6.92 7.03
N PRO A 67 -31.13 -6.78 8.12
CA PRO A 67 -30.76 -7.45 9.36
C PRO A 67 -30.87 -8.96 9.19
N VAL A 68 -29.79 -9.68 9.47
CA VAL A 68 -29.73 -11.14 9.46
C VAL A 68 -29.40 -11.63 10.85
N ASP A 69 -30.30 -12.40 11.47
CA ASP A 69 -30.18 -12.79 12.88
C ASP A 69 -29.33 -14.05 13.08
N ASN A 70 -29.24 -14.93 12.05
CA ASN A 70 -28.48 -16.16 12.17
C ASN A 70 -27.02 -16.01 11.77
N MET A 71 -26.14 -16.72 12.46
CA MET A 71 -24.69 -16.66 12.29
C MET A 71 -24.24 -17.08 10.89
N LEU A 72 -24.85 -18.14 10.32
CA LEU A 72 -24.49 -18.64 8.99
C LEU A 72 -24.83 -17.63 7.89
N GLY A 73 -26.00 -17.00 8.00
CA GLY A 73 -26.41 -15.95 7.06
C GLY A 73 -25.47 -14.73 7.14
N ARG A 74 -25.05 -14.31 8.34
CA ARG A 74 -24.07 -13.22 8.50
C ARG A 74 -22.73 -13.58 7.86
N LEU A 75 -22.24 -14.80 8.09
CA LEU A 75 -21.00 -15.27 7.48
C LEU A 75 -21.12 -15.31 5.94
N GLY A 76 -22.20 -15.89 5.41
CA GLY A 76 -22.46 -15.96 3.97
C GLY A 76 -22.49 -14.56 3.32
N LEU A 77 -23.20 -13.61 3.93
CA LEU A 77 -23.25 -12.22 3.44
C LEU A 77 -21.89 -11.53 3.54
N THR A 78 -21.09 -11.81 4.56
CA THR A 78 -19.74 -11.25 4.69
C THR A 78 -18.84 -11.77 3.58
N LEU A 79 -18.85 -13.07 3.32
CA LEU A 79 -18.07 -13.67 2.23
C LEU A 79 -18.53 -13.17 0.85
N LEU A 80 -19.82 -12.99 0.63
CA LEU A 80 -20.37 -12.47 -0.63
C LEU A 80 -19.97 -11.01 -0.87
N ARG A 81 -19.89 -10.19 0.19
CA ARG A 81 -19.51 -8.77 0.09
C ARG A 81 -17.99 -8.56 -0.06
N LEU A 82 -17.16 -9.52 0.35
CA LEU A 82 -15.72 -9.37 0.33
C LEU A 82 -15.15 -9.00 -1.05
N PRO A 83 -15.52 -9.68 -2.16
CA PRO A 83 -15.05 -9.31 -3.49
C PRO A 83 -15.45 -7.88 -3.87
N LEU A 84 -16.65 -7.44 -3.52
CA LEU A 84 -17.13 -6.09 -3.79
C LEU A 84 -16.31 -5.05 -3.03
N ILE A 85 -16.03 -5.30 -1.75
CA ILE A 85 -15.22 -4.41 -0.89
C ILE A 85 -13.81 -4.27 -1.47
N VAL A 86 -13.19 -5.40 -1.85
CA VAL A 86 -11.83 -5.42 -2.42
C VAL A 86 -11.80 -4.67 -3.76
N ALA A 87 -12.80 -4.87 -4.62
CA ALA A 87 -12.90 -4.17 -5.90
C ALA A 87 -13.02 -2.64 -5.72
N ILE A 88 -13.88 -2.19 -4.81
CA ILE A 88 -14.04 -0.76 -4.50
C ILE A 88 -12.75 -0.18 -3.92
N ALA A 89 -12.12 -0.90 -2.99
CA ALA A 89 -10.86 -0.47 -2.38
C ALA A 89 -9.73 -0.38 -3.41
N TYR A 90 -9.68 -1.32 -4.36
CA TYR A 90 -8.71 -1.32 -5.44
C TYR A 90 -8.88 -0.09 -6.35
N GLU A 91 -10.11 0.16 -6.82
CA GLU A 91 -10.37 1.33 -7.66
C GLU A 91 -10.11 2.65 -6.93
N PHE A 92 -10.44 2.72 -5.64
CA PHE A 92 -10.11 3.87 -4.81
C PHE A 92 -8.59 4.10 -4.73
N ASN A 93 -7.83 3.04 -4.44
CA ASN A 93 -6.37 3.14 -4.35
C ASN A 93 -5.73 3.51 -5.69
N ARG A 94 -6.23 2.95 -6.79
CA ARG A 94 -5.81 3.26 -8.15
C ARG A 94 -6.10 4.73 -8.50
N LEU A 95 -7.29 5.22 -8.17
CA LEU A 95 -7.67 6.62 -8.38
C LEU A 95 -6.76 7.58 -7.61
N VAL A 96 -6.52 7.28 -6.33
CA VAL A 96 -5.62 8.06 -5.47
C VAL A 96 -4.18 8.03 -5.99
N GLY A 97 -3.72 6.88 -6.50
CA GLY A 97 -2.38 6.73 -7.05
C GLY A 97 -2.17 7.44 -8.39
N ARG A 98 -3.23 7.61 -9.19
CA ARG A 98 -3.17 8.27 -10.52
C ARG A 98 -3.17 9.79 -10.46
N HIS A 99 -3.77 10.37 -9.45
CA HIS A 99 -4.00 11.81 -9.36
C HIS A 99 -3.20 12.41 -8.19
N ASP A 100 -2.37 13.40 -8.49
CA ASP A 100 -1.67 14.17 -7.46
C ASP A 100 -2.34 15.53 -7.26
N ASN A 101 -3.43 15.55 -6.49
CA ASN A 101 -4.14 16.76 -6.13
C ASN A 101 -4.33 16.86 -4.59
N LYS A 102 -4.83 18.00 -4.12
CA LYS A 102 -5.02 18.25 -2.67
C LYS A 102 -5.92 17.19 -2.01
N LEU A 103 -6.94 16.73 -2.73
CA LEU A 103 -7.90 15.75 -2.23
C LEU A 103 -7.25 14.37 -2.09
N THR A 104 -6.55 13.89 -3.12
CA THR A 104 -5.88 12.58 -3.10
C THR A 104 -4.77 12.55 -2.06
N ARG A 105 -4.00 13.64 -1.91
CA ARG A 105 -3.02 13.79 -0.84
C ARG A 105 -3.65 13.73 0.55
N PHE A 106 -4.82 14.34 0.74
CA PHE A 106 -5.56 14.27 2.01
C PHE A 106 -6.05 12.84 2.29
N LEU A 107 -6.64 12.17 1.28
CA LEU A 107 -7.15 10.82 1.39
C LEU A 107 -6.04 9.77 1.63
N SER A 108 -4.83 10.02 1.14
CA SER A 108 -3.67 9.13 1.37
C SER A 108 -3.06 9.26 2.77
N LYS A 109 -3.30 10.38 3.47
CA LYS A 109 -2.64 10.65 4.77
C LYS A 109 -2.83 9.54 5.80
N PRO A 110 -4.04 8.99 6.02
CA PRO A 110 -4.21 7.93 7.02
C PRO A 110 -3.40 6.68 6.68
N GLY A 111 -3.37 6.27 5.40
CA GLY A 111 -2.56 5.15 4.93
C GLY A 111 -1.06 5.41 5.09
N MET A 112 -0.58 6.60 4.73
CA MET A 112 0.82 6.98 4.94
C MET A 112 1.18 7.08 6.42
N TRP A 113 0.25 7.52 7.27
CA TRP A 113 0.48 7.56 8.71
C TRP A 113 0.71 6.15 9.28
N LEU A 114 -0.02 5.15 8.81
CA LEU A 114 0.19 3.76 9.20
C LEU A 114 1.61 3.27 8.85
N GLN A 115 2.20 3.78 7.77
CA GLN A 115 3.55 3.40 7.33
C GLN A 115 4.65 3.83 8.31
N TYR A 116 4.42 4.81 9.20
CA TYR A 116 5.37 5.11 10.27
C TYR A 116 5.60 3.91 11.21
N PHE A 117 4.59 3.04 11.33
CA PHE A 117 4.68 1.83 12.14
C PHE A 117 5.11 0.60 11.34
N THR A 118 4.77 0.55 10.05
CA THR A 118 5.00 -0.62 9.19
C THR A 118 6.25 -0.51 8.32
N THR A 119 6.97 0.62 8.37
CA THR A 119 8.27 0.81 7.73
C THR A 119 9.29 1.33 8.73
N GLN A 120 10.55 0.95 8.55
CA GLN A 120 11.69 1.45 9.31
C GLN A 120 12.78 1.93 8.36
N GLU A 121 13.73 2.73 8.89
CA GLU A 121 14.89 3.17 8.11
C GLU A 121 15.76 1.97 7.78
N PRO A 122 16.02 1.69 6.49
CA PRO A 122 16.90 0.62 6.06
C PRO A 122 18.38 1.00 6.19
N ASP A 123 19.23 0.01 6.31
CA ASP A 123 20.66 0.15 6.07
C ASP A 123 21.00 0.02 4.57
N ASP A 124 22.26 0.29 4.22
CA ASP A 124 22.71 0.29 2.83
C ASP A 124 22.60 -1.08 2.17
N SER A 125 22.86 -2.16 2.91
CA SER A 125 22.74 -3.51 2.37
C SER A 125 21.28 -3.87 2.02
N MET A 126 20.32 -3.33 2.75
CA MET A 126 18.89 -3.49 2.46
C MET A 126 18.48 -2.66 1.24
N LEU A 127 19.06 -1.47 1.06
CA LEU A 127 18.85 -0.65 -0.15
C LEU A 127 19.39 -1.36 -1.40
N GLU A 128 20.58 -1.97 -1.32
CA GLU A 128 21.16 -2.76 -2.42
C GLU A 128 20.24 -3.91 -2.83
N VAL A 129 19.67 -4.64 -1.86
CA VAL A 129 18.70 -5.70 -2.11
C VAL A 129 17.44 -5.14 -2.78
N GLY A 130 16.92 -4.01 -2.29
CA GLY A 130 15.75 -3.36 -2.87
C GLY A 130 15.99 -2.90 -4.31
N ILE A 131 17.14 -2.28 -4.59
CA ILE A 131 17.54 -1.86 -5.94
C ILE A 131 17.62 -3.09 -6.85
N ARG A 132 18.32 -4.13 -6.42
CA ARG A 132 18.46 -5.34 -7.22
C ARG A 132 17.11 -6.03 -7.51
N ALA A 133 16.23 -6.08 -6.53
CA ALA A 133 14.89 -6.64 -6.69
C ALA A 133 14.06 -5.81 -7.69
N LEU A 134 14.15 -4.49 -7.64
CA LEU A 134 13.46 -3.61 -8.58
C LEU A 134 13.99 -3.77 -10.00
N GLU A 135 15.32 -3.80 -10.20
CA GLU A 135 15.94 -4.00 -11.51
C GLU A 135 15.46 -5.27 -12.22
N LEU A 136 15.18 -6.34 -11.47
CA LEU A 136 14.72 -7.62 -12.02
C LEU A 136 13.27 -7.60 -12.55
N VAL A 137 12.49 -6.61 -12.14
CA VAL A 137 11.05 -6.49 -12.50
C VAL A 137 10.74 -5.22 -13.31
N LEU A 138 11.75 -4.41 -13.61
CA LEU A 138 11.56 -3.24 -14.47
C LEU A 138 11.12 -3.69 -15.87
N PRO A 139 10.13 -3.00 -16.47
CA PRO A 139 9.68 -3.30 -17.81
C PRO A 139 10.78 -3.04 -18.84
N GLU A 140 10.78 -3.83 -19.91
CA GLU A 140 11.73 -3.67 -21.01
C GLU A 140 11.45 -2.42 -21.85
N HIS A 141 10.19 -1.96 -21.88
CA HIS A 141 9.78 -0.78 -22.63
C HIS A 141 9.26 0.33 -21.73
N GLU A 142 9.67 1.55 -22.05
CA GLU A 142 9.25 2.74 -21.29
C GLU A 142 7.74 2.95 -21.36
N GLY A 143 7.09 2.99 -20.22
CA GLY A 143 5.66 3.27 -20.07
C GLY A 143 4.75 2.06 -19.82
N GLU A 144 5.28 0.83 -19.82
CA GLU A 144 4.52 -0.38 -19.43
C GLU A 144 4.17 -0.39 -17.92
N ASP A 145 4.89 0.39 -17.13
CA ASP A 145 4.67 0.61 -15.69
C ASP A 145 3.65 1.71 -15.36
N LYS A 146 3.04 2.34 -16.38
CA LYS A 146 2.03 3.40 -16.18
C LYS A 146 0.67 2.78 -15.83
N TRP A 147 0.19 3.17 -14.71
CA TRP A 147 -1.13 2.75 -14.18
C TRP A 147 -2.27 3.58 -14.76
#